data_d47da9af9d602e5da30521792e80683b
#
_entry.id   d47da9af9d602e5da30521792e80683b
#
_cell.length_a   1.000
_cell.length_b   1.000
_cell.length_c   1.000
_cell.angle_alpha   90.00
_cell.angle_beta   90.00
_cell.angle_gamma   90.00
#
_symmetry.space_group_name_H-M   'P 1'
#
loop_
_entity.id
_entity.type
_entity.pdbx_description
1 polymer ?
#
loop_
_entity_poly.entity_id
_entity_poly.type
_entity_poly.pdbx_seq_one_letter_code
_entity_poly.pdbx_strand_id
1 'polypeptide(L)'
;RDKMRGSKYIQSNISEAFQQIAVDLANKRKVLFSGTPCQVNAIINYLKIKKICMDNFFSVEVICHGVGSEKFFHDYIKDKEKKYHSKAVNVKFRAKYRVGQKQDMAIIFENDKEYHAASTNLDWFFSVYLKNLILRPSCYECKYAQEHRVSDISVADLWKENEIGDWSLVI
;
A
#
# COMPACT_ATOMS: atom_id res chain seq x y z
N ARG A 1 -1.61 -5.87 14.92
CA ARG A 1 -2.21 -4.55 14.74
C ARG A 1 -1.20 -3.53 14.23
N ASP A 2 0.01 -3.47 14.77
CA ASP A 2 1.03 -2.48 14.38
C ASP A 2 1.56 -2.69 12.96
N LYS A 3 1.69 -3.93 12.49
CA LYS A 3 2.08 -4.25 11.12
C LYS A 3 1.09 -3.75 10.05
N MET A 4 -0.16 -3.49 10.43
CA MET A 4 -1.20 -2.99 9.52
C MET A 4 -1.23 -1.47 9.44
N ARG A 5 -0.56 -0.77 10.35
CA ARG A 5 -0.49 0.69 10.37
C ARG A 5 0.53 1.22 9.37
N GLY A 6 0.31 2.45 8.95
CA GLY A 6 1.21 3.21 8.09
C GLY A 6 1.02 2.91 6.61
N SER A 7 1.29 3.91 5.81
CA SER A 7 1.22 3.83 4.35
C SER A 7 2.34 2.96 3.81
N LYS A 8 2.05 2.20 2.76
CA LYS A 8 3.00 1.33 2.07
C LYS A 8 2.82 1.54 0.56
N TYR A 9 3.90 1.93 -0.10
CA TYR A 9 3.87 2.25 -1.54
C TYR A 9 4.56 1.18 -2.40
N ILE A 10 4.84 0.02 -1.80
CA ILE A 10 5.32 -1.18 -2.49
C ILE A 10 4.23 -2.24 -2.45
N GLN A 11 4.09 -2.99 -3.52
CA GLN A 11 3.05 -4.01 -3.62
C GLN A 11 3.30 -5.15 -2.63
N SER A 12 2.24 -5.50 -1.89
CA SER A 12 2.26 -6.71 -1.07
C SER A 12 2.09 -7.97 -1.93
N ASN A 13 2.76 -9.04 -1.54
CA ASN A 13 2.51 -10.37 -2.09
C ASN A 13 1.22 -10.93 -1.47
N ILE A 14 0.24 -11.26 -2.31
CA ILE A 14 -1.05 -11.84 -1.91
C ILE A 14 -1.20 -13.30 -2.33
N SER A 15 -0.14 -13.95 -2.79
CA SER A 15 -0.21 -15.31 -3.37
C SER A 15 -0.85 -16.32 -2.41
N GLU A 16 -0.51 -16.28 -1.13
CA GLU A 16 -1.07 -17.17 -0.12
C GLU A 16 -2.53 -16.85 0.21
N ALA A 17 -2.95 -15.59 0.06
CA ALA A 17 -4.31 -15.16 0.37
C ALA A 17 -5.36 -15.85 -0.50
N PHE A 18 -5.03 -16.18 -1.76
CA PHE A 18 -5.97 -16.87 -2.66
C PHE A 18 -6.44 -18.20 -2.09
N GLN A 19 -5.51 -19.02 -1.66
CA GLN A 19 -5.83 -20.35 -1.12
C GLN A 19 -6.49 -20.24 0.26
N GLN A 20 -5.97 -19.38 1.13
CA GLN A 20 -6.52 -19.21 2.48
C GLN A 20 -7.97 -18.73 2.44
N ILE A 21 -8.28 -17.73 1.61
CA ILE A 21 -9.65 -17.23 1.42
C ILE A 21 -10.58 -18.34 0.92
N ALA A 22 -10.12 -19.13 -0.07
CA ALA A 22 -10.90 -20.24 -0.62
C ALA A 22 -11.23 -21.28 0.45
N VAL A 23 -10.25 -21.67 1.28
CA VAL A 23 -10.42 -22.63 2.37
C VAL A 23 -11.38 -22.08 3.43
N ASP A 24 -11.23 -20.81 3.82
CA ASP A 24 -12.08 -20.21 4.84
C ASP A 24 -13.54 -20.09 4.38
N LEU A 25 -13.78 -19.71 3.13
CA LEU A 25 -15.12 -19.66 2.55
C LEU A 25 -15.76 -21.06 2.43
N ALA A 26 -14.98 -22.06 2.02
CA ALA A 26 -15.46 -23.45 1.99
C ALA A 26 -15.90 -23.95 3.37
N ASN A 27 -15.23 -23.48 4.42
CA ASN A 27 -15.60 -23.74 5.82
C ASN A 27 -16.66 -22.80 6.37
N LYS A 28 -17.39 -22.06 5.51
CA LYS A 28 -18.45 -21.12 5.86
C LYS A 28 -18.02 -20.00 6.82
N ARG A 29 -16.72 -19.68 6.86
CA ARG A 29 -16.21 -18.55 7.64
C ARG A 29 -16.51 -17.25 6.92
N LYS A 30 -16.73 -16.17 7.70
CA LYS A 30 -16.77 -14.81 7.15
C LYS A 30 -15.35 -14.35 6.87
N VAL A 31 -15.09 -13.85 5.67
CA VAL A 31 -13.79 -13.38 5.20
C VAL A 31 -13.88 -11.92 4.81
N LEU A 32 -13.02 -11.10 5.38
CA LEU A 32 -12.80 -9.72 4.95
C LEU A 32 -11.42 -9.63 4.30
N PHE A 33 -11.37 -9.25 3.03
CA PHE A 33 -10.12 -8.99 2.32
C PHE A 33 -9.98 -7.50 2.04
N SER A 34 -8.84 -6.92 2.40
CA SER A 34 -8.52 -5.54 2.03
C SER A 34 -7.25 -5.48 1.17
N GLY A 35 -7.29 -4.62 0.15
CA GLY A 35 -6.18 -4.49 -0.78
C GLY A 35 -6.33 -3.33 -1.75
N THR A 36 -5.44 -3.25 -2.74
CA THR A 36 -5.64 -2.34 -3.87
C THR A 36 -6.76 -2.86 -4.78
N PRO A 37 -7.40 -2.01 -5.61
CA PRO A 37 -8.51 -2.47 -6.47
C PRO A 37 -8.14 -3.65 -7.36
N CYS A 38 -6.94 -3.65 -7.92
CA CYS A 38 -6.45 -4.77 -8.75
C CYS A 38 -6.28 -6.07 -7.95
N GLN A 39 -5.87 -6.00 -6.68
CA GLN A 39 -5.77 -7.16 -5.80
C GLN A 39 -7.15 -7.69 -5.41
N VAL A 40 -8.08 -6.81 -5.05
CA VAL A 40 -9.48 -7.19 -4.75
C VAL A 40 -10.10 -7.89 -5.96
N ASN A 41 -10.00 -7.29 -7.15
CA ASN A 41 -10.55 -7.89 -8.36
C ASN A 41 -9.89 -9.23 -8.71
N ALA A 42 -8.60 -9.38 -8.46
CA ALA A 42 -7.91 -10.66 -8.67
C ALA A 42 -8.48 -11.77 -7.77
N ILE A 43 -8.73 -11.49 -6.49
CA ILE A 43 -9.37 -12.44 -5.56
C ILE A 43 -10.79 -12.76 -6.03
N ILE A 44 -11.61 -11.76 -6.35
CA ILE A 44 -13.00 -11.96 -6.84
C ILE A 44 -13.01 -12.86 -8.09
N ASN A 45 -12.14 -12.59 -9.06
CA ASN A 45 -12.06 -13.38 -10.28
C ASN A 45 -11.59 -14.83 -10.00
N TYR A 46 -10.64 -15.00 -9.10
CA TYR A 46 -10.20 -16.32 -8.68
C TYR A 46 -11.35 -17.12 -8.05
N LEU A 47 -12.12 -16.53 -7.13
CA LEU A 47 -13.26 -17.19 -6.50
C LEU A 47 -14.34 -17.55 -7.53
N LYS A 48 -14.62 -16.66 -8.50
CA LYS A 48 -15.57 -16.93 -9.60
C LYS A 48 -15.10 -18.09 -10.47
N ILE A 49 -13.83 -18.13 -10.90
CA ILE A 49 -13.25 -19.20 -11.72
C ILE A 49 -13.31 -20.54 -10.98
N LYS A 50 -13.04 -20.52 -9.68
CA LYS A 50 -13.11 -21.71 -8.82
C LYS A 50 -14.53 -22.09 -8.41
N LYS A 51 -15.55 -21.29 -8.79
CA LYS A 51 -16.96 -21.49 -8.44
C LYS A 51 -17.19 -21.59 -6.92
N ILE A 52 -16.44 -20.79 -6.15
CA ILE A 52 -16.56 -20.71 -4.70
C ILE A 52 -17.68 -19.72 -4.35
N CYS A 53 -18.59 -20.13 -3.44
CA CYS A 53 -19.63 -19.25 -2.93
C CYS A 53 -19.04 -18.05 -2.19
N MET A 54 -19.49 -16.84 -2.54
CA MET A 54 -18.96 -15.59 -2.00
C MET A 54 -19.92 -14.92 -1.00
N ASP A 55 -20.96 -15.58 -0.52
CA ASP A 55 -21.96 -14.98 0.41
C ASP A 55 -21.34 -14.49 1.72
N ASN A 56 -20.23 -15.08 2.12
CA ASN A 56 -19.49 -14.71 3.32
C ASN A 56 -18.19 -13.93 2.98
N PHE A 57 -17.99 -13.49 1.75
CA PHE A 57 -16.82 -12.72 1.33
C PHE A 57 -17.16 -11.23 1.29
N PHE A 58 -16.33 -10.45 1.96
CA PHE A 58 -16.42 -8.98 2.00
C PHE A 58 -15.10 -8.39 1.57
N SER A 59 -15.15 -7.32 0.82
CA SER A 59 -13.97 -6.67 0.24
C SER A 59 -13.90 -5.18 0.54
N VAL A 60 -12.71 -4.72 0.86
CA VAL A 60 -12.40 -3.30 1.04
C VAL A 60 -11.22 -2.94 0.16
N GLU A 61 -11.40 -1.96 -0.70
CA GLU A 61 -10.28 -1.44 -1.47
C GLU A 61 -9.81 -0.08 -0.95
N VAL A 62 -8.51 0.16 -1.06
CA VAL A 62 -7.92 1.49 -0.82
C VAL A 62 -7.74 2.19 -2.16
N ILE A 63 -8.20 3.44 -2.27
CA ILE A 63 -7.96 4.25 -3.48
C ILE A 63 -6.44 4.35 -3.67
N CYS A 64 -5.98 3.86 -4.82
CA CYS A 64 -4.58 3.59 -5.08
C CYS A 64 -4.02 4.55 -6.13
N HIS A 65 -2.92 5.22 -5.78
CA HIS A 65 -2.17 6.07 -6.70
C HIS A 65 -1.39 5.26 -7.77
N GLY A 66 -0.96 4.07 -7.41
CA GLY A 66 -0.08 3.18 -8.16
C GLY A 66 0.97 2.56 -7.25
N VAL A 67 1.74 1.62 -7.78
CA VAL A 67 2.86 1.00 -7.05
C VAL A 67 4.16 1.25 -7.78
N GLY A 68 5.17 1.65 -7.02
CA GLY A 68 6.52 1.83 -7.54
C GLY A 68 7.17 0.51 -7.94
N SER A 69 8.20 0.59 -8.79
CA SER A 69 9.04 -0.54 -9.15
C SER A 69 9.73 -1.11 -7.90
N GLU A 70 9.51 -2.39 -7.64
CA GLU A 70 10.15 -3.11 -6.53
C GLU A 70 11.67 -3.11 -6.68
N LYS A 71 12.19 -3.36 -7.88
CA LYS A 71 13.62 -3.31 -8.16
C LYS A 71 14.20 -1.93 -7.83
N PHE A 72 13.54 -0.86 -8.24
CA PHE A 72 14.01 0.50 -7.98
C PHE A 72 14.02 0.81 -6.47
N PHE A 73 13.01 0.33 -5.74
CA PHE A 73 13.00 0.46 -4.29
C PHE A 73 14.11 -0.32 -3.61
N HIS A 74 14.40 -1.54 -4.07
CA HIS A 74 15.54 -2.32 -3.55
C HIS A 74 16.87 -1.61 -3.77
N ASP A 75 17.07 -1.05 -4.95
CA ASP A 75 18.32 -0.32 -5.28
C ASP A 75 18.42 0.96 -4.42
N TYR A 76 17.29 1.66 -4.18
CA TYR A 76 17.22 2.78 -3.25
C TYR A 76 17.61 2.39 -1.83
N ILE A 77 17.08 1.29 -1.30
CA ILE A 77 17.43 0.81 0.05
C ILE A 77 18.90 0.45 0.13
N LYS A 78 19.46 -0.26 -0.86
CA LYS A 78 20.89 -0.59 -0.91
C LYS A 78 21.79 0.65 -0.89
N ASP A 79 21.41 1.72 -1.61
CA ASP A 79 22.13 2.99 -1.57
C ASP A 79 22.15 3.57 -0.15
N LYS A 80 21.00 3.57 0.55
CA LYS A 80 20.93 4.02 1.93
C LYS A 80 21.73 3.13 2.89
N GLU A 81 21.65 1.81 2.76
CA GLU A 81 22.44 0.85 3.55
C GLU A 81 23.93 1.10 3.39
N LYS A 82 24.39 1.33 2.15
CA LYS A 82 25.80 1.66 1.87
C LYS A 82 26.20 2.96 2.54
N LYS A 83 25.37 4.01 2.45
CA LYS A 83 25.63 5.32 3.06
C LYS A 83 25.68 5.27 4.59
N TYR A 84 24.83 4.47 5.21
CA TYR A 84 24.71 4.36 6.67
C TYR A 84 25.55 3.22 7.25
N HIS A 85 26.22 2.44 6.40
CA HIS A 85 27.05 1.27 6.76
C HIS A 85 26.28 0.28 7.65
N SER A 86 24.99 0.06 7.36
CA SER A 86 24.11 -0.82 8.15
C SER A 86 22.88 -1.26 7.35
N LYS A 87 22.29 -2.39 7.70
CA LYS A 87 21.08 -2.90 7.08
C LYS A 87 19.84 -2.12 7.52
N ALA A 88 18.93 -1.89 6.57
CA ALA A 88 17.64 -1.30 6.86
C ALA A 88 16.70 -2.34 7.47
N VAL A 89 16.15 -2.05 8.64
CA VAL A 89 15.20 -2.93 9.35
C VAL A 89 13.76 -2.45 9.28
N ASN A 90 13.54 -1.16 9.03
CA ASN A 90 12.19 -0.63 8.89
C ASN A 90 12.17 0.58 7.96
N VAL A 91 11.08 0.69 7.19
CA VAL A 91 10.84 1.83 6.29
C VAL A 91 9.46 2.41 6.58
N LYS A 92 9.40 3.70 6.85
CA LYS A 92 8.16 4.45 7.08
C LYS A 92 7.99 5.48 5.97
N PHE A 93 7.08 5.23 5.05
CA PHE A 93 6.82 6.13 3.91
C PHE A 93 6.09 7.42 4.29
N ARG A 94 5.41 7.43 5.43
CA ARG A 94 4.68 8.59 5.97
C ARG A 94 4.92 8.63 7.47
N ALA A 95 6.17 8.83 7.84
CA ALA A 95 6.56 9.01 9.23
C ALA A 95 5.98 10.33 9.76
N LYS A 96 5.29 10.27 10.90
CA LYS A 96 4.65 11.42 11.53
C LYS A 96 5.51 11.89 12.70
N TYR A 97 6.59 12.60 12.42
CA TYR A 97 7.48 13.14 13.48
C TYR A 97 7.01 14.46 14.05
N ARG A 98 6.17 15.22 13.30
CA ARG A 98 5.65 16.52 13.73
C ARG A 98 4.15 16.59 13.45
N VAL A 99 3.44 17.33 14.30
CA VAL A 99 2.03 17.66 14.09
C VAL A 99 1.87 18.39 12.75
N GLY A 100 0.95 17.91 11.92
CA GLY A 100 0.68 18.51 10.60
C GLY A 100 1.60 18.05 9.46
N GLN A 101 2.71 17.35 9.70
CA GLN A 101 3.55 16.76 8.65
C GLN A 101 3.05 15.36 8.29
N LYS A 102 2.69 15.17 7.02
CA LYS A 102 2.04 13.93 6.55
C LYS A 102 2.89 13.11 5.57
N GLN A 103 4.09 13.56 5.22
CA GLN A 103 4.83 13.02 4.08
C GLN A 103 6.34 12.85 4.32
N ASP A 104 6.73 12.60 5.56
CA ASP A 104 8.13 12.33 5.87
C ASP A 104 8.49 10.88 5.53
N MET A 105 9.66 10.69 4.92
CA MET A 105 10.25 9.37 4.69
C MET A 105 11.27 9.07 5.79
N ALA A 106 11.19 7.88 6.39
CA ALA A 106 12.20 7.46 7.34
C ALA A 106 12.63 6.01 7.12
N ILE A 107 13.92 5.73 7.33
CA ILE A 107 14.50 4.40 7.28
C ILE A 107 15.29 4.20 8.57
N ILE A 108 14.98 3.12 9.29
CA ILE A 108 15.66 2.73 10.52
C ILE A 108 16.63 1.60 10.19
N PHE A 109 17.85 1.70 10.72
CA PHE A 109 18.94 0.75 10.47
C PHE A 109 19.25 -0.07 11.73
N GLU A 110 19.90 -1.23 11.55
CA GLU A 110 20.32 -2.13 12.66
C GLU A 110 21.24 -1.46 13.67
N ASN A 111 22.01 -0.46 13.25
CA ASN A 111 22.93 0.31 14.12
C ASN A 111 22.27 1.49 14.84
N ASP A 112 20.95 1.47 14.96
CA ASP A 112 20.11 2.50 15.60
C ASP A 112 20.16 3.88 14.92
N LYS A 113 20.85 4.00 13.77
CA LYS A 113 20.79 5.22 12.96
C LYS A 113 19.48 5.30 12.20
N GLU A 114 19.08 6.53 11.91
CA GLU A 114 17.88 6.80 11.12
C GLU A 114 18.21 7.75 9.97
N TYR A 115 17.71 7.41 8.77
CA TYR A 115 17.55 8.37 7.69
C TYR A 115 16.18 9.01 7.80
N HIS A 116 16.13 10.33 7.75
CA HIS A 116 14.88 11.09 7.75
C HIS A 116 14.92 12.16 6.68
N ALA A 117 13.85 12.21 5.87
CA ALA A 117 13.60 13.28 4.93
C ALA A 117 12.27 13.95 5.28
N ALA A 118 12.34 15.22 5.66
CA ALA A 118 11.21 15.99 6.21
C ALA A 118 10.15 16.39 5.17
N SER A 119 10.31 16.01 3.92
CA SER A 119 9.28 16.13 2.88
C SER A 119 9.56 15.17 1.73
N THR A 120 8.53 14.87 0.95
CA THR A 120 8.63 14.05 -0.26
C THR A 120 9.63 14.61 -1.29
N ASN A 121 9.80 15.91 -1.34
CA ASN A 121 10.73 16.56 -2.27
C ASN A 121 12.20 16.39 -1.86
N LEU A 122 12.47 16.10 -0.59
CA LEU A 122 13.82 15.86 -0.06
C LEU A 122 14.25 14.39 -0.16
N ASP A 123 13.30 13.50 -0.38
CA ASP A 123 13.59 12.10 -0.65
C ASP A 123 13.41 11.80 -2.15
N TRP A 124 14.49 11.40 -2.82
CA TRP A 124 14.49 11.23 -4.26
C TRP A 124 13.61 10.04 -4.72
N PHE A 125 13.53 8.94 -3.95
CA PHE A 125 12.64 7.82 -4.28
C PHE A 125 11.18 8.26 -4.22
N PHE A 126 10.79 8.90 -3.12
CA PHE A 126 9.41 9.33 -2.92
C PHE A 126 9.01 10.45 -3.90
N SER A 127 9.95 11.36 -4.21
CA SER A 127 9.73 12.42 -5.21
C SER A 127 9.43 11.85 -6.60
N VAL A 128 10.24 10.90 -7.10
CA VAL A 128 10.01 10.30 -8.43
C VAL A 128 8.78 9.39 -8.45
N TYR A 129 8.45 8.75 -7.33
CA TYR A 129 7.22 7.98 -7.18
C TYR A 129 5.98 8.88 -7.34
N LEU A 130 5.92 10.01 -6.63
CA LEU A 130 4.79 10.95 -6.70
C LEU A 130 4.65 11.64 -8.06
N LYS A 131 5.75 11.76 -8.80
CA LYS A 131 5.75 12.24 -10.19
C LYS A 131 5.37 11.15 -11.20
N ASN A 132 5.00 9.98 -10.76
CA ASN A 132 4.64 8.83 -11.61
C ASN A 132 5.78 8.34 -12.53
N LEU A 133 7.05 8.56 -12.17
CA LEU A 133 8.18 8.22 -13.03
C LEU A 133 8.67 6.77 -12.87
N ILE A 134 8.28 6.10 -11.79
CA ILE A 134 8.75 4.75 -11.43
C ILE A 134 7.63 3.78 -11.12
N LEU A 135 6.43 4.06 -11.58
CA LEU A 135 5.32 3.11 -11.42
C LEU A 135 5.57 1.87 -12.29
N ARG A 136 5.02 0.74 -11.87
CA ARG A 136 5.06 -0.45 -12.74
C ARG A 136 4.18 -0.21 -13.99
N PRO A 137 4.50 -0.83 -15.13
CA PRO A 137 3.81 -0.56 -16.40
C PRO A 137 2.29 -0.65 -16.33
N SER A 138 1.75 -1.66 -15.66
CA SER A 138 0.30 -1.84 -15.52
C SER A 138 -0.41 -0.74 -14.71
N CYS A 139 0.31 0.10 -13.98
CA CYS A 139 -0.28 1.21 -13.24
C CYS A 139 -0.51 2.44 -14.13
N TYR A 140 0.25 2.60 -15.22
CA TYR A 140 0.04 3.68 -16.19
C TYR A 140 -1.25 3.47 -17.01
N GLU A 141 -1.66 2.22 -17.20
CA GLU A 141 -2.88 1.83 -17.91
C GLU A 141 -3.89 1.16 -16.96
N CYS A 142 -4.01 1.72 -15.74
CA CYS A 142 -4.79 1.09 -14.68
C CYS A 142 -6.28 1.07 -15.01
N LYS A 143 -6.84 -0.12 -15.22
CA LYS A 143 -8.27 -0.33 -15.49
C LYS A 143 -9.19 0.00 -14.30
N TYR A 144 -8.60 0.19 -13.12
CA TYR A 144 -9.32 0.47 -11.86
C TYR A 144 -9.25 1.95 -11.46
N ALA A 145 -8.58 2.80 -12.24
CA ALA A 145 -8.56 4.24 -12.06
C ALA A 145 -9.82 4.88 -12.66
N GLN A 146 -10.98 4.53 -12.10
CA GLN A 146 -12.29 4.96 -12.58
C GLN A 146 -13.28 5.09 -11.41
N GLU A 147 -14.41 5.72 -11.64
CA GLU A 147 -15.44 5.93 -10.59
C GLU A 147 -16.09 4.64 -10.12
N HIS A 148 -16.36 3.72 -11.06
CA HIS A 148 -16.92 2.41 -10.71
C HIS A 148 -15.92 1.58 -9.93
N ARG A 149 -16.28 1.23 -8.70
CA ARG A 149 -15.42 0.49 -7.78
C ARG A 149 -15.68 -1.02 -7.86
N VAL A 150 -14.68 -1.81 -7.51
CA VAL A 150 -14.74 -3.28 -7.60
C VAL A 150 -15.03 -3.97 -6.28
N SER A 151 -14.91 -3.25 -5.17
CA SER A 151 -15.11 -3.75 -3.81
C SER A 151 -16.47 -3.34 -3.23
N ASP A 152 -16.84 -3.95 -2.10
CA ASP A 152 -18.04 -3.57 -1.36
C ASP A 152 -17.88 -2.20 -0.69
N ILE A 153 -16.63 -1.85 -0.28
CA ILE A 153 -16.31 -0.58 0.35
C ILE A 153 -15.00 -0.05 -0.22
N SER A 154 -14.95 1.23 -0.55
CA SER A 154 -13.72 1.93 -0.93
C SER A 154 -13.31 2.92 0.15
N VAL A 155 -12.02 2.95 0.51
CA VAL A 155 -11.48 3.87 1.50
C VAL A 155 -10.32 4.68 0.94
N ALA A 156 -10.20 5.93 1.37
CA ALA A 156 -9.13 6.82 0.97
C ALA A 156 -8.74 7.78 2.10
N ASP A 157 -7.56 8.38 1.99
CA ASP A 157 -7.24 9.56 2.77
C ASP A 157 -8.10 10.74 2.26
N LEU A 158 -8.77 11.44 3.15
CA LEU A 158 -9.45 12.68 2.81
C LEU A 158 -8.53 13.87 3.13
N TRP A 159 -8.10 14.55 2.09
CA TRP A 159 -7.28 15.75 2.20
C TRP A 159 -8.21 16.97 2.26
N LYS A 160 -8.37 17.53 3.43
CA LYS A 160 -9.09 18.79 3.60
C LYS A 160 -8.08 19.93 3.78
N GLU A 161 -8.26 21.00 3.01
CA GLU A 161 -7.52 22.24 3.23
C GLU A 161 -7.95 22.85 4.59
N ASN A 162 -6.96 23.26 5.39
CA ASN A 162 -7.15 23.94 6.67
C ASN A 162 -7.76 23.13 7.84
N GLU A 163 -7.92 21.83 7.76
CA GLU A 163 -8.32 21.03 8.93
C GLU A 163 -7.14 20.23 9.50
N ILE A 164 -6.93 20.38 10.81
CA ILE A 164 -5.97 19.56 11.57
C ILE A 164 -6.68 18.24 11.91
N GLY A 165 -6.34 17.15 11.21
CA GLY A 165 -6.90 15.83 11.48
C GLY A 165 -6.57 14.84 10.37
N ASP A 166 -6.58 13.55 10.71
CA ASP A 166 -6.49 12.45 9.75
C ASP A 166 -7.92 12.00 9.46
N TRP A 167 -8.49 12.45 8.34
CA TRP A 167 -9.82 12.07 7.89
C TRP A 167 -9.71 10.93 6.86
N SER A 168 -10.66 10.02 6.89
CA SER A 168 -10.80 8.98 5.87
C SER A 168 -12.11 9.17 5.11
N LEU A 169 -12.04 9.03 3.80
CA LEU A 169 -13.20 8.93 2.93
C LEU A 169 -13.61 7.46 2.87
N VAL A 170 -14.90 7.20 3.02
CA VAL A 170 -15.49 5.87 2.83
C VAL A 170 -16.61 6.02 1.80
N ILE A 171 -16.56 5.18 0.77
CA ILE A 171 -17.53 5.11 -0.34
C ILE A 171 -18.08 3.70 -0.42
#